data_2acfbe4dad6590b8452ba3347fad0485
#
_entry.id   2acfbe4dad6590b8452ba3347fad0485
#
_cell.length_a   1.000
_cell.length_b   1.000
_cell.length_c   1.000
_cell.angle_alpha   90.00
_cell.angle_beta   90.00
_cell.angle_gamma   90.00
#
_symmetry.space_group_name_H-M   'P 1'
#
loop_
_entity.id
_entity.type
_entity.pdbx_description
1 polymer ?
#
loop_
_entity_poly.entity_id
_entity_poly.type
_entity_poly.pdbx_seq_one_letter_code
_entity_poly.pdbx_strand_id
1 'polypeptide(L)'
;MVDSSDMIVKLEKAFWQAMVDKDADRAMKMIADECLITGPMGTMRSDPEDYKRMTQKGDWELEEFEFSDVQVIFPTEDTAIIAYKVHQTGTMKGQEMDLTCADSTTWVRDGREWKCALHTETILENAALEAA
;
A
#
# COMPACT_ATOMS: atom_id res chain seq x y z
N MET A 1 -24.70 -2.28 9.98
CA MET A 1 -23.45 -2.98 10.34
C MET A 1 -22.49 -2.90 9.16
N VAL A 2 -21.28 -2.44 9.41
CA VAL A 2 -20.28 -2.36 8.35
C VAL A 2 -19.73 -3.76 8.10
N ASP A 3 -19.70 -4.17 6.84
CA ASP A 3 -19.08 -5.43 6.44
C ASP A 3 -17.59 -5.38 6.78
N SER A 4 -17.06 -6.44 7.34
CA SER A 4 -15.64 -6.54 7.67
C SER A 4 -14.74 -6.37 6.45
N SER A 5 -15.18 -6.87 5.29
CA SER A 5 -14.45 -6.67 4.03
C SER A 5 -14.39 -5.20 3.65
N ASP A 6 -15.49 -4.46 3.79
CA ASP A 6 -15.53 -3.03 3.50
C ASP A 6 -14.60 -2.24 4.42
N MET A 7 -14.49 -2.66 5.67
CA MET A 7 -13.57 -2.05 6.63
C MET A 7 -12.12 -2.19 6.16
N ILE A 8 -11.73 -3.37 5.68
CA ILE A 8 -10.37 -3.62 5.18
C ILE A 8 -10.10 -2.81 3.89
N VAL A 9 -11.09 -2.70 3.00
CA VAL A 9 -10.97 -1.87 1.80
C VAL A 9 -10.73 -0.41 2.18
N LYS A 10 -11.49 0.11 3.14
CA LYS A 10 -11.33 1.48 3.62
C LYS A 10 -9.96 1.70 4.26
N LEU A 11 -9.47 0.71 4.99
CA LEU A 11 -8.16 0.75 5.62
C LEU A 11 -7.05 0.83 4.57
N GLU A 12 -7.14 0.00 3.53
CA GLU A 12 -6.18 0.00 2.43
C GLU A 12 -6.19 1.34 1.68
N LYS A 13 -7.38 1.87 1.40
CA LYS A 13 -7.51 3.18 0.74
C LYS A 13 -6.94 4.31 1.62
N ALA A 14 -7.17 4.23 2.93
CA ALA A 14 -6.62 5.23 3.86
C ALA A 14 -5.09 5.18 3.86
N PHE A 15 -4.51 4.00 3.75
CA PHE A 15 -3.06 3.83 3.63
C PHE A 15 -2.54 4.51 2.36
N TRP A 16 -3.16 4.24 1.21
CA TRP A 16 -2.78 4.89 -0.05
C TRP A 16 -2.96 6.40 0.00
N GLN A 17 -4.04 6.87 0.64
CA GLN A 17 -4.28 8.31 0.78
C GLN A 17 -3.20 8.98 1.64
N ALA A 18 -2.73 8.30 2.69
CA ALA A 18 -1.61 8.81 3.49
C ALA A 18 -0.35 8.96 2.65
N MET A 19 -0.15 8.10 1.66
CA MET A 19 0.97 8.21 0.73
C MET A 19 0.80 9.40 -0.22
N VAL A 20 -0.40 9.61 -0.75
CA VAL A 20 -0.72 10.78 -1.59
C VAL A 20 -0.45 12.06 -0.81
N ASP A 21 -0.88 12.11 0.44
CA ASP A 21 -0.73 13.29 1.30
C ASP A 21 0.69 13.42 1.87
N LYS A 22 1.54 12.43 1.68
CA LYS A 22 2.85 12.32 2.33
C LYS A 22 2.76 12.52 3.84
N ASP A 23 1.69 11.99 4.42
CA ASP A 23 1.43 12.02 5.85
C ASP A 23 2.17 10.86 6.53
N ALA A 24 3.44 11.07 6.82
CA ALA A 24 4.33 10.06 7.35
C ALA A 24 3.88 9.54 8.72
N ASP A 25 3.35 10.41 9.56
CA ASP A 25 2.89 10.01 10.90
C ASP A 25 1.68 9.08 10.81
N ARG A 26 0.75 9.37 9.89
CA ARG A 26 -0.42 8.53 9.68
C ARG A 26 -0.02 7.20 9.06
N ALA A 27 0.86 7.21 8.07
CA ALA A 27 1.33 5.98 7.41
C ALA A 27 2.03 5.06 8.40
N MET A 28 2.94 5.59 9.24
CA MET A 28 3.69 4.76 10.18
C MET A 28 2.80 4.06 11.21
N LYS A 29 1.69 4.69 11.59
CA LYS A 29 0.75 4.10 12.56
C LYS A 29 0.03 2.89 12.01
N MET A 30 0.02 2.70 10.70
CA MET A 30 -0.63 1.59 10.03
C MET A 30 0.31 0.41 9.78
N ILE A 31 1.60 0.54 10.15
CA ILE A 31 2.63 -0.46 9.90
C ILE A 31 2.89 -1.26 11.18
N ALA A 32 2.94 -2.58 11.05
CA ALA A 32 3.32 -3.46 12.16
C ALA A 32 4.79 -3.25 12.55
N ASP A 33 5.16 -3.65 13.77
CA ASP A 33 6.54 -3.53 14.24
C ASP A 33 7.53 -4.22 13.30
N GLU A 34 7.12 -5.31 12.67
CA GLU A 34 7.84 -5.93 11.57
C GLU A 34 6.91 -6.03 10.38
N CYS A 35 7.31 -5.43 9.27
CA CYS A 35 6.54 -5.44 8.03
C CYS A 35 7.46 -5.83 6.88
N LEU A 36 6.99 -6.73 6.02
CA LEU A 36 7.71 -7.09 4.81
C LEU A 36 7.10 -6.36 3.62
N ILE A 37 7.95 -5.84 2.76
CA ILE A 37 7.54 -5.17 1.54
C ILE A 37 8.26 -5.81 0.38
N THR A 38 7.51 -6.24 -0.63
CA THR A 38 8.09 -6.79 -1.86
C THR A 38 7.57 -6.02 -3.05
N GLY A 39 8.41 -5.85 -4.03
CA GLY A 39 8.04 -5.13 -5.25
C GLY A 39 9.13 -5.25 -6.30
N PRO A 40 9.06 -4.43 -7.36
CA PRO A 40 10.02 -4.49 -8.47
C PRO A 40 11.48 -4.27 -8.03
N MET A 41 11.69 -3.60 -6.91
CA MET A 41 13.02 -3.30 -6.38
C MET A 41 13.59 -4.41 -5.49
N GLY A 42 12.82 -5.45 -5.19
CA GLY A 42 13.23 -6.57 -4.35
C GLY A 42 12.42 -6.71 -3.09
N THR A 43 13.06 -7.19 -2.03
CA THR A 43 12.39 -7.44 -0.74
C THR A 43 13.04 -6.60 0.36
N MET A 44 12.21 -6.15 1.30
CA MET A 44 12.68 -5.29 2.38
C MET A 44 11.89 -5.58 3.66
N ARG A 45 12.58 -5.53 4.79
CA ARG A 45 11.93 -5.52 6.11
C ARG A 45 11.90 -4.07 6.58
N SER A 46 10.75 -3.64 7.08
CA SER A 46 10.55 -2.28 7.55
C SER A 46 9.87 -2.29 8.91
N ASP A 47 10.23 -1.35 9.78
CA ASP A 47 9.47 -1.05 10.97
C ASP A 47 8.76 0.30 10.78
N PRO A 48 7.90 0.75 11.73
CA PRO A 48 7.20 2.02 11.57
C PRO A 48 8.14 3.23 11.36
N GLU A 49 9.26 3.27 12.04
CA GLU A 49 10.22 4.38 11.90
C GLU A 49 10.88 4.40 10.51
N ASP A 50 11.24 3.22 9.99
CA ASP A 50 11.78 3.11 8.64
C ASP A 50 10.75 3.59 7.61
N TYR A 51 9.50 3.19 7.80
CA TYR A 51 8.42 3.57 6.90
C TYR A 51 8.18 5.08 6.92
N LYS A 52 8.24 5.67 8.11
CA LYS A 52 8.14 7.12 8.27
C LYS A 52 9.25 7.83 7.49
N ARG A 53 10.49 7.37 7.63
CA ARG A 53 11.63 7.96 6.90
C ARG A 53 11.45 7.84 5.39
N MET A 54 11.02 6.68 4.90
CA MET A 54 10.77 6.47 3.47
C MET A 54 9.72 7.42 2.94
N THR A 55 8.66 7.64 3.70
CA THR A 55 7.58 8.54 3.30
C THR A 55 8.05 9.99 3.28
N GLN A 56 8.83 10.40 4.26
CA GLN A 56 9.33 11.79 4.36
C GLN A 56 10.41 12.11 3.35
N LYS A 57 11.33 11.17 3.10
CA LYS A 57 12.56 11.43 2.32
C LYS A 57 12.54 10.81 0.93
N GLY A 58 11.54 10.02 0.60
CA GLY A 58 11.43 9.41 -0.70
C GLY A 58 11.30 10.46 -1.81
N ASP A 59 12.04 10.26 -2.90
CA ASP A 59 11.97 11.13 -4.08
C ASP A 59 10.88 10.62 -5.01
N TRP A 60 9.67 10.64 -4.51
CA TRP A 60 8.47 10.19 -5.22
C TRP A 60 7.27 11.00 -4.77
N GLU A 61 6.30 11.14 -5.65
CA GLU A 61 5.00 11.72 -5.33
C GLU A 61 3.92 10.87 -5.98
N LEU A 62 3.00 10.39 -5.16
CA LEU A 62 1.81 9.70 -5.61
C LEU A 62 0.69 10.74 -5.70
N GLU A 63 0.11 10.91 -6.89
CA GLU A 63 -0.92 11.92 -7.12
C GLU A 63 -2.31 11.33 -7.03
N GLU A 64 -2.54 10.21 -7.71
CA GLU A 64 -3.84 9.55 -7.77
C GLU A 64 -3.70 8.04 -7.74
N PHE A 65 -4.72 7.38 -7.23
CA PHE A 65 -4.83 5.93 -7.28
C PHE A 65 -6.29 5.51 -7.43
N GLU A 66 -6.49 4.37 -8.08
CA GLU A 66 -7.81 3.81 -8.27
C GLU A 66 -7.73 2.28 -8.18
N PHE A 67 -8.56 1.70 -7.31
CA PHE A 67 -8.62 0.25 -7.13
C PHE A 67 -9.66 -0.38 -8.05
N SER A 68 -9.37 -1.59 -8.52
CA SER A 68 -10.31 -2.45 -9.22
C SER A 68 -10.02 -3.91 -8.85
N ASP A 69 -10.96 -4.81 -9.15
CA ASP A 69 -10.85 -6.25 -8.86
C ASP A 69 -10.47 -6.52 -7.40
N VAL A 70 -11.10 -5.83 -6.48
CA VAL A 70 -10.78 -5.92 -5.05
C VAL A 70 -11.36 -7.20 -4.45
N GLN A 71 -10.51 -7.97 -3.76
CA GLN A 71 -10.90 -9.18 -3.06
C GLN A 71 -10.31 -9.17 -1.65
N VAL A 72 -11.11 -9.58 -0.67
CA VAL A 72 -10.69 -9.65 0.73
C VAL A 72 -11.04 -11.02 1.28
N ILE A 73 -10.09 -11.63 1.99
CA ILE A 73 -10.33 -12.87 2.73
C ILE A 73 -9.86 -12.70 4.17
N PHE A 74 -10.44 -13.48 5.08
CA PHE A 74 -10.07 -13.52 6.49
C PHE A 74 -9.62 -14.95 6.85
N PRO A 75 -8.31 -15.26 6.71
CA PRO A 75 -7.82 -16.60 7.08
C PRO A 75 -8.05 -16.93 8.56
N THR A 76 -8.02 -15.90 9.41
CA THR A 76 -8.37 -15.97 10.83
C THR A 76 -9.16 -14.72 11.20
N GLU A 77 -9.67 -14.67 12.42
CA GLU A 77 -10.37 -13.47 12.92
C GLU A 77 -9.46 -12.25 13.01
N ASP A 78 -8.17 -12.46 13.17
CA ASP A 78 -7.20 -11.40 13.38
C ASP A 78 -6.27 -11.17 12.18
N THR A 79 -6.59 -11.79 11.05
CA THR A 79 -5.80 -11.67 9.82
C THR A 79 -6.71 -11.43 8.63
N ALA A 80 -6.42 -10.40 7.86
CA ALA A 80 -7.13 -10.11 6.63
C ALA A 80 -6.12 -9.95 5.50
N ILE A 81 -6.45 -10.48 4.33
CA ILE A 81 -5.64 -10.30 3.13
C ILE A 81 -6.52 -9.63 2.09
N ILE A 82 -6.04 -8.51 1.55
CA ILE A 82 -6.68 -7.80 0.45
C ILE A 82 -5.79 -7.88 -0.78
N ALA A 83 -6.38 -8.20 -1.91
CA ALA A 83 -5.69 -8.21 -3.21
C ALA A 83 -6.52 -7.39 -4.19
N TYR A 84 -5.85 -6.65 -5.06
CA TYR A 84 -6.53 -5.74 -5.99
C TYR A 84 -5.60 -5.34 -7.13
N LYS A 85 -6.21 -4.80 -8.17
CA LYS A 85 -5.49 -4.00 -9.14
C LYS A 85 -5.51 -2.55 -8.70
N VAL A 86 -4.44 -1.83 -8.95
CA VAL A 86 -4.37 -0.39 -8.68
C VAL A 86 -3.75 0.32 -9.86
N HIS A 87 -4.43 1.34 -10.36
CA HIS A 87 -3.88 2.28 -11.31
C HIS A 87 -3.39 3.49 -10.53
N GLN A 88 -2.12 3.83 -10.68
CA GLN A 88 -1.50 4.90 -9.91
C GLN A 88 -0.69 5.81 -10.81
N THR A 89 -0.77 7.11 -10.53
CA THR A 89 -0.03 8.14 -11.26
C THR A 89 0.70 9.04 -10.28
N GLY A 90 1.81 9.59 -10.75
CA GLY A 90 2.64 10.49 -9.95
C GLY A 90 4.00 10.66 -10.58
N THR A 91 5.02 10.89 -9.76
CA THR A 91 6.40 11.01 -10.21
C THR A 91 7.33 10.20 -9.31
N MET A 92 8.41 9.73 -9.89
CA MET A 92 9.49 9.07 -9.17
C MET A 92 10.81 9.59 -9.71
N LYS A 93 11.63 10.17 -8.82
CA LYS A 93 12.90 10.80 -9.21
C LYS A 93 12.73 11.81 -10.35
N GLY A 94 11.65 12.58 -10.28
CA GLY A 94 11.33 13.60 -11.27
C GLY A 94 10.77 13.09 -12.58
N GLN A 95 10.61 11.78 -12.74
CA GLN A 95 10.05 11.18 -13.95
C GLN A 95 8.59 10.80 -13.75
N GLU A 96 7.78 11.00 -14.79
CA GLU A 96 6.37 10.65 -14.77
C GLU A 96 6.18 9.16 -14.52
N MET A 97 5.23 8.82 -13.65
CA MET A 97 4.86 7.46 -13.31
C MET A 97 3.39 7.25 -13.64
N ASP A 98 3.09 6.21 -14.40
CA ASP A 98 1.72 5.81 -14.74
C ASP A 98 1.70 4.28 -14.78
N LEU A 99 1.34 3.67 -13.65
CA LEU A 99 1.45 2.23 -13.44
C LEU A 99 0.09 1.59 -13.19
N THR A 100 -0.09 0.39 -13.75
CA THR A 100 -1.14 -0.52 -13.31
C THR A 100 -0.47 -1.70 -12.65
N CYS A 101 -0.81 -1.96 -11.40
CA CYS A 101 -0.17 -2.97 -10.59
C CYS A 101 -1.18 -3.95 -10.01
N ALA A 102 -0.71 -5.16 -9.71
CA ALA A 102 -1.43 -6.10 -8.88
C ALA A 102 -0.76 -6.07 -7.50
N ASP A 103 -1.50 -5.67 -6.49
CA ASP A 103 -0.99 -5.47 -5.14
C ASP A 103 -1.75 -6.32 -4.13
N SER A 104 -1.11 -6.61 -3.02
CA SER A 104 -1.77 -7.25 -1.89
C SER A 104 -1.21 -6.73 -0.58
N THR A 105 -2.03 -6.76 0.45
CA THR A 105 -1.62 -6.42 1.81
C THR A 105 -2.17 -7.46 2.77
N THR A 106 -1.33 -7.88 3.70
CA THR A 106 -1.75 -8.69 4.83
C THR A 106 -1.85 -7.77 6.04
N TRP A 107 -3.07 -7.63 6.54
CA TRP A 107 -3.39 -6.87 7.75
C TRP A 107 -3.53 -7.83 8.91
N VAL A 108 -2.90 -7.51 10.04
CA VAL A 108 -3.04 -8.28 11.28
C VAL A 108 -3.59 -7.38 12.36
N ARG A 109 -4.53 -7.91 13.14
CA ARG A 109 -5.14 -7.17 14.23
C ARG A 109 -4.38 -7.43 15.52
N ASP A 110 -3.91 -6.35 16.12
CA ASP A 110 -3.27 -6.34 17.42
C ASP A 110 -4.16 -5.53 18.36
N GLY A 111 -4.87 -6.23 19.25
CA GLY A 111 -5.88 -5.57 20.07
C GLY A 111 -7.05 -5.08 19.22
N ARG A 112 -7.20 -3.75 19.13
CA ARG A 112 -8.26 -3.12 18.33
C ARG A 112 -7.76 -2.55 17.02
N GLU A 113 -6.44 -2.62 16.79
CA GLU A 113 -5.82 -1.96 15.65
C GLU A 113 -5.35 -2.97 14.61
N TRP A 114 -5.63 -2.68 13.36
CA TRP A 114 -5.11 -3.43 12.23
C TRP A 114 -3.81 -2.79 11.75
N LYS A 115 -2.78 -3.63 11.57
CA LYS A 115 -1.46 -3.18 11.11
C LYS A 115 -1.04 -3.97 9.89
N CYS A 116 -0.37 -3.30 8.96
CA CYS A 116 0.18 -3.94 7.75
C CYS A 116 1.42 -4.75 8.13
N ALA A 117 1.39 -6.05 7.87
CA ALA A 117 2.51 -6.95 8.09
C ALA A 117 3.23 -7.33 6.81
N LEU A 118 2.55 -7.23 5.67
CA LEU A 118 3.11 -7.52 4.35
C LEU A 118 2.40 -6.68 3.31
N HIS A 119 3.16 -6.06 2.43
CA HIS A 119 2.62 -5.44 1.22
C HIS A 119 3.43 -5.92 0.02
N THR A 120 2.72 -6.29 -1.05
CA THR A 120 3.36 -6.73 -2.30
C THR A 120 2.89 -5.87 -3.45
N GLU A 121 3.77 -5.62 -4.42
CA GLU A 121 3.42 -4.88 -5.62
C GLU A 121 4.06 -5.54 -6.84
N THR A 122 3.24 -5.81 -7.85
CA THR A 122 3.69 -6.35 -9.14
C THR A 122 3.23 -5.42 -10.25
N ILE A 123 4.16 -4.88 -11.02
CA ILE A 123 3.81 -4.01 -12.15
C ILE A 123 3.28 -4.86 -13.30
N LEU A 124 2.05 -4.56 -13.75
CA LEU A 124 1.41 -5.20 -14.91
C LEU A 124 1.64 -4.39 -16.18
N GLU A 125 1.52 -3.07 -16.07
CA GLU A 125 1.70 -2.14 -17.18
C GLU A 125 2.37 -0.87 -16.70
N ASN A 126 3.24 -0.32 -17.54
CA ASN A 126 3.85 0.99 -17.32
C ASN A 126 3.58 1.87 -18.54
N ALA A 127 2.48 2.63 -18.49
CA ALA A 127 2.04 3.46 -19.61
C ALA A 127 3.02 4.59 -19.94
N ALA A 128 3.78 5.07 -18.95
CA ALA A 128 4.80 6.10 -19.19
C ALA A 128 5.94 5.57 -20.07
N LEU A 129 6.35 4.30 -19.89
CA LEU A 129 7.35 3.68 -20.74
C LEU A 129 6.79 3.33 -22.12
N GLU A 130 5.55 2.87 -22.18
CA GLU A 130 4.89 2.51 -23.44
C GLU A 130 4.62 3.72 -24.31
N ALA A 131 4.40 4.88 -23.69
CA ALA A 131 4.15 6.14 -24.41
C ALA A 131 5.43 6.80 -24.94
N ALA A 132 6.58 6.34 -24.50
CA ALA A 132 7.87 6.90 -24.94
C ALA A 132 8.32 6.30 -26.32
#